data_a90a768ed389dc0dcde5ed16c0b7c9bc
#
_entry.id   a90a768ed389dc0dcde5ed16c0b7c9bc
#
_cell.length_a   1.000
_cell.length_b   1.000
_cell.length_c   1.000
_cell.angle_alpha   90.00
_cell.angle_beta   90.00
_cell.angle_gamma   90.00
#
_symmetry.space_group_name_H-M   'P 1'
#
loop_
_entity.id
_entity.type
_entity.pdbx_description
1 polymer ?
#
loop_
_entity_poly.entity_id
_entity_poly.type
_entity_poly.pdbx_seq_one_letter_code
_entity_poly.pdbx_strand_id
1 'polypeptide(L)'
;MKTTTFGTGELIHDALERGCLRFVIGLGGSATNDAGLGMLQALGFRFFDKEGHEVGSMEKGIALCGALLSEISSIDSSSAHPALKKACFTTACDVRNPFFGPNGAAHVFAPQKGADADMVKELDIAMQHLSDVIFHTTGKDVSLHPGAGAAGGMGGGLHAFLDAQLKPGIELLLETLDFAEKIKDADLLITGEGKSDRQTLMGKVPSGILQEARRQHIPVILLAGAIEDAGILNAAGFRGVFSITPSPCLLYTSPSPRDYAAS
;
A
#
# COMPACT_ATOMS: atom_id res chain seq x y z
N MET A 1 -4.66 1.41 -19.13
CA MET A 1 -4.35 2.85 -19.01
C MET A 1 -5.57 3.75 -18.75
N LYS A 2 -6.82 3.24 -18.90
CA LYS A 2 -8.07 4.05 -18.74
C LYS A 2 -8.73 3.94 -17.37
N THR A 3 -8.17 3.15 -16.45
CA THR A 3 -8.69 3.02 -15.09
C THR A 3 -8.24 4.19 -14.22
N THR A 4 -9.07 4.59 -13.27
CA THR A 4 -8.87 5.77 -12.42
C THR A 4 -9.13 5.46 -10.96
N THR A 5 -8.45 6.16 -10.06
CA THR A 5 -8.69 6.15 -8.61
C THR A 5 -9.77 7.15 -8.18
N PHE A 6 -10.50 7.76 -9.12
CA PHE A 6 -11.50 8.80 -8.85
C PHE A 6 -12.51 8.38 -7.78
N GLY A 7 -13.08 7.17 -7.90
CA GLY A 7 -14.04 6.64 -6.92
C GLY A 7 -13.48 6.50 -5.49
N THR A 8 -12.16 6.25 -5.35
CA THR A 8 -11.52 6.30 -4.02
C THR A 8 -11.54 7.71 -3.44
N GLY A 9 -11.33 8.71 -4.30
CA GLY A 9 -11.42 10.12 -3.90
C GLY A 9 -12.84 10.53 -3.50
N GLU A 10 -13.87 10.04 -4.22
CA GLU A 10 -15.27 10.28 -3.85
C GLU A 10 -15.62 9.72 -2.46
N LEU A 11 -15.12 8.51 -2.14
CA LEU A 11 -15.31 7.93 -0.81
C LEU A 11 -14.63 8.75 0.29
N ILE A 12 -13.42 9.25 0.04
CA ILE A 12 -12.71 10.12 0.98
C ILE A 12 -13.44 11.45 1.12
N HIS A 13 -13.91 12.03 0.02
CA HIS A 13 -14.67 13.28 0.00
C HIS A 13 -15.96 13.16 0.84
N ASP A 14 -16.76 12.11 0.62
CA ASP A 14 -17.99 11.87 1.40
C ASP A 14 -17.68 11.70 2.91
N ALA A 15 -16.60 11.00 3.24
CA ALA A 15 -16.18 10.84 4.63
C ALA A 15 -15.74 12.18 5.26
N LEU A 16 -15.02 13.04 4.52
CA LEU A 16 -14.65 14.38 4.97
C LEU A 16 -15.88 15.27 5.22
N GLU A 17 -16.87 15.23 4.31
CA GLU A 17 -18.16 15.95 4.47
C GLU A 17 -18.93 15.48 5.73
N ARG A 18 -18.77 14.22 6.12
CA ARG A 18 -19.33 13.67 7.38
C ARG A 18 -18.47 13.95 8.60
N GLY A 19 -17.37 14.69 8.46
CA GLY A 19 -16.51 15.09 9.57
C GLY A 19 -15.43 14.07 9.94
N CYS A 20 -15.20 13.03 9.15
CA CYS A 20 -14.09 12.10 9.37
C CYS A 20 -12.77 12.80 9.08
N LEU A 21 -11.82 12.73 10.02
CA LEU A 21 -10.51 13.37 9.90
C LEU A 21 -9.34 12.40 10.05
N ARG A 22 -9.58 11.13 10.36
CA ARG A 22 -8.53 10.10 10.45
C ARG A 22 -8.84 8.97 9.48
N PHE A 23 -7.94 8.77 8.53
CA PHE A 23 -8.10 7.81 7.44
C PHE A 23 -7.04 6.72 7.54
N VAL A 24 -7.47 5.49 7.37
CA VAL A 24 -6.59 4.34 7.14
C VAL A 24 -6.92 3.78 5.76
N ILE A 25 -5.93 3.77 4.87
CA ILE A 25 -6.10 3.32 3.48
C ILE A 25 -5.19 2.12 3.24
N GLY A 26 -5.77 0.98 2.86
CA GLY A 26 -4.99 -0.19 2.43
C GLY A 26 -4.63 -0.11 0.95
N LEU A 27 -3.34 -0.25 0.62
CA LEU A 27 -2.86 -0.32 -0.75
C LEU A 27 -2.59 -1.76 -1.17
N GLY A 28 -3.52 -2.36 -1.90
CA GLY A 28 -3.39 -3.72 -2.43
C GLY A 28 -4.47 -4.03 -3.46
N GLY A 29 -4.23 -4.99 -4.35
CA GLY A 29 -5.20 -5.46 -5.33
C GLY A 29 -5.70 -4.39 -6.31
N SER A 30 -4.94 -3.32 -6.57
CA SER A 30 -5.36 -2.20 -7.41
C SER A 30 -5.42 -2.57 -8.90
N ALA A 31 -6.38 -1.99 -9.63
CA ALA A 31 -6.52 -2.10 -11.08
C ALA A 31 -6.08 -0.83 -11.83
N THR A 32 -5.51 0.15 -11.13
CA THR A 32 -5.17 1.48 -11.65
C THR A 32 -3.65 1.70 -11.72
N ASN A 33 -3.24 2.62 -12.57
CA ASN A 33 -1.86 3.13 -12.63
C ASN A 33 -1.89 4.62 -12.98
N ASP A 34 -2.59 5.40 -12.16
CA ASP A 34 -2.82 6.83 -12.32
C ASP A 34 -2.17 7.68 -11.22
N ALA A 35 -1.21 7.10 -10.48
CA ALA A 35 -0.49 7.76 -9.39
C ALA A 35 -1.40 8.36 -8.29
N GLY A 36 -2.66 7.94 -8.22
CA GLY A 36 -3.65 8.51 -7.31
C GLY A 36 -4.24 9.85 -7.78
N LEU A 37 -3.97 10.27 -9.01
CA LEU A 37 -4.40 11.60 -9.47
C LEU A 37 -5.93 11.67 -9.67
N GLY A 38 -6.58 10.57 -10.05
CA GLY A 38 -8.05 10.52 -10.06
C GLY A 38 -8.64 10.75 -8.66
N MET A 39 -8.05 10.16 -7.63
CA MET A 39 -8.42 10.40 -6.24
C MET A 39 -8.25 11.88 -5.86
N LEU A 40 -7.11 12.48 -6.19
CA LEU A 40 -6.86 13.90 -5.92
C LEU A 40 -7.82 14.81 -6.68
N GLN A 41 -8.16 14.48 -7.93
CA GLN A 41 -9.15 15.20 -8.73
C GLN A 41 -10.53 15.21 -8.03
N ALA A 42 -10.99 14.07 -7.51
CA ALA A 42 -12.24 14.00 -6.74
C ALA A 42 -12.19 14.79 -5.43
N LEU A 43 -10.99 15.03 -4.89
CA LEU A 43 -10.76 15.86 -3.70
C LEU A 43 -10.59 17.35 -4.01
N GLY A 44 -10.78 17.74 -5.29
CA GLY A 44 -10.76 19.14 -5.73
C GLY A 44 -9.40 19.67 -6.22
N PHE A 45 -8.40 18.79 -6.41
CA PHE A 45 -7.16 19.17 -7.09
C PHE A 45 -7.41 19.32 -8.58
N ARG A 46 -6.72 20.27 -9.22
CA ARG A 46 -6.80 20.53 -10.66
C ARG A 46 -5.43 20.33 -11.29
N PHE A 47 -5.41 19.85 -12.53
CA PHE A 47 -4.20 19.47 -13.24
C PHE A 47 -4.17 20.16 -14.59
N PHE A 48 -3.02 20.69 -14.99
CA PHE A 48 -2.90 21.51 -16.19
C PHE A 48 -1.73 21.04 -17.05
N ASP A 49 -1.89 21.16 -18.36
CA ASP A 49 -0.83 20.97 -19.34
C ASP A 49 0.13 22.16 -19.37
N LYS A 50 1.12 22.12 -20.27
CA LYS A 50 2.11 23.20 -20.45
C LYS A 50 1.52 24.47 -21.06
N GLU A 51 0.38 24.40 -21.72
CA GLU A 51 -0.37 25.52 -22.27
C GLU A 51 -1.33 26.13 -21.24
N GLY A 52 -1.50 25.52 -20.09
CA GLY A 52 -2.42 25.95 -19.03
C GLY A 52 -3.87 25.46 -19.22
N HIS A 53 -4.09 24.52 -20.12
CA HIS A 53 -5.41 23.89 -20.26
C HIS A 53 -5.57 22.79 -19.19
N GLU A 54 -6.77 22.64 -18.68
CA GLU A 54 -7.08 21.63 -17.68
C GLU A 54 -7.08 20.22 -18.28
N VAL A 55 -6.21 19.35 -17.74
CA VAL A 55 -6.11 17.94 -18.08
C VAL A 55 -7.07 17.15 -17.22
N GLY A 56 -8.03 16.44 -17.84
CA GLY A 56 -9.03 15.69 -17.11
C GLY A 56 -9.98 16.60 -16.34
N SER A 57 -11.11 16.93 -16.90
CA SER A 57 -12.12 17.79 -16.24
C SER A 57 -13.39 17.01 -15.98
N MET A 58 -13.88 16.98 -14.75
CA MET A 58 -15.14 16.34 -14.40
C MET A 58 -16.34 17.05 -14.98
N GLU A 59 -16.26 18.36 -15.24
CA GLU A 59 -17.27 19.10 -15.98
C GLU A 59 -17.44 18.55 -17.41
N LYS A 60 -16.36 18.03 -17.99
CA LYS A 60 -16.33 17.36 -19.28
C LYS A 60 -16.50 15.84 -19.19
N GLY A 61 -16.72 15.29 -17.98
CA GLY A 61 -16.84 13.85 -17.75
C GLY A 61 -15.52 13.07 -17.93
N ILE A 62 -14.36 13.72 -17.79
CA ILE A 62 -13.05 13.13 -18.00
C ILE A 62 -12.33 12.99 -16.65
N ALA A 63 -12.30 11.77 -16.09
CA ALA A 63 -11.49 11.45 -14.93
C ALA A 63 -10.03 11.20 -15.32
N LEU A 64 -9.10 11.66 -14.48
CA LEU A 64 -7.68 11.38 -14.66
C LEU A 64 -7.40 9.88 -14.58
N CYS A 65 -6.55 9.42 -15.47
CA CYS A 65 -6.13 8.04 -15.57
C CYS A 65 -4.69 7.94 -16.08
N GLY A 66 -4.12 6.73 -16.09
CA GLY A 66 -2.73 6.51 -16.49
C GLY A 66 -2.36 7.04 -17.89
N ALA A 67 -3.32 7.13 -18.81
CA ALA A 67 -3.08 7.64 -20.16
C ALA A 67 -2.82 9.15 -20.22
N LEU A 68 -3.21 9.90 -19.19
CA LEU A 68 -3.10 11.36 -19.17
C LEU A 68 -1.90 11.87 -18.34
N LEU A 69 -1.14 10.98 -17.68
CA LEU A 69 -0.05 11.38 -16.78
C LEU A 69 1.03 12.22 -17.47
N SER A 70 1.35 11.91 -18.73
CA SER A 70 2.38 12.62 -19.50
C SER A 70 1.99 14.04 -19.91
N GLU A 71 0.70 14.36 -19.88
CA GLU A 71 0.19 15.68 -20.26
C GLU A 71 0.29 16.70 -19.12
N ILE A 72 0.44 16.23 -17.88
CA ILE A 72 0.39 17.08 -16.67
C ILE A 72 1.71 17.83 -16.49
N SER A 73 1.64 19.15 -16.43
CA SER A 73 2.78 20.02 -16.21
C SER A 73 2.69 20.83 -14.93
N SER A 74 1.49 21.02 -14.37
CA SER A 74 1.29 21.67 -13.08
C SER A 74 0.06 21.16 -12.36
N ILE A 75 0.06 21.30 -11.02
CA ILE A 75 -0.99 20.83 -10.14
C ILE A 75 -1.40 21.97 -9.21
N ASP A 76 -2.69 22.28 -9.19
CA ASP A 76 -3.28 23.32 -8.31
C ASP A 76 -4.12 22.66 -7.22
N SER A 77 -3.82 23.01 -5.98
CA SER A 77 -4.54 22.56 -4.78
C SER A 77 -5.46 23.61 -4.18
N SER A 78 -5.62 24.77 -4.83
CA SER A 78 -6.40 25.90 -4.27
C SER A 78 -7.87 25.56 -4.03
N SER A 79 -8.43 24.68 -4.86
CA SER A 79 -9.81 24.20 -4.77
C SER A 79 -9.94 22.88 -3.99
N ALA A 80 -8.85 22.37 -3.42
CA ALA A 80 -8.87 21.11 -2.66
C ALA A 80 -9.76 21.24 -1.41
N HIS A 81 -10.43 20.15 -1.06
CA HIS A 81 -11.36 20.09 0.07
C HIS A 81 -10.73 20.65 1.35
N PRO A 82 -11.33 21.67 2.01
CA PRO A 82 -10.67 22.40 3.09
C PRO A 82 -10.35 21.56 4.32
N ALA A 83 -11.12 20.48 4.57
CA ALA A 83 -10.88 19.56 5.68
C ALA A 83 -9.60 18.73 5.52
N LEU A 84 -9.03 18.61 4.30
CA LEU A 84 -7.76 17.93 4.07
C LEU A 84 -6.62 18.50 4.91
N LYS A 85 -6.62 19.82 5.17
CA LYS A 85 -5.62 20.48 6.03
C LYS A 85 -5.59 20.00 7.47
N LYS A 86 -6.68 19.35 7.93
CA LYS A 86 -6.82 18.82 9.29
C LYS A 86 -6.87 17.31 9.32
N ALA A 87 -7.03 16.67 8.18
CA ALA A 87 -7.13 15.23 8.07
C ALA A 87 -5.75 14.58 8.16
N CYS A 88 -5.70 13.41 8.82
CA CYS A 88 -4.52 12.57 8.93
C CYS A 88 -4.74 11.29 8.15
N PHE A 89 -3.79 10.96 7.31
CA PHE A 89 -3.82 9.76 6.47
C PHE A 89 -2.72 8.79 6.88
N THR A 90 -3.08 7.55 7.14
CA THR A 90 -2.16 6.43 7.32
C THR A 90 -2.46 5.38 6.27
N THR A 91 -1.43 4.89 5.63
CA THR A 91 -1.56 3.95 4.51
C THR A 91 -0.89 2.64 4.86
N ALA A 92 -1.67 1.56 4.87
CA ALA A 92 -1.15 0.19 5.00
C ALA A 92 -0.56 -0.23 3.63
N CYS A 93 0.75 -0.41 3.59
CA CYS A 93 1.49 -0.71 2.36
C CYS A 93 2.60 -1.72 2.65
N ASP A 94 2.45 -2.95 2.18
CA ASP A 94 3.41 -4.04 2.41
C ASP A 94 4.50 -4.13 1.33
N VAL A 95 4.44 -3.28 0.30
CA VAL A 95 5.46 -3.21 -0.75
C VAL A 95 6.33 -1.97 -0.59
N ARG A 96 7.58 -2.07 -1.03
CA ARG A 96 8.58 -0.98 -0.92
C ARG A 96 9.02 -0.45 -2.28
N ASN A 97 8.31 -0.81 -3.33
CA ASN A 97 8.62 -0.43 -4.70
C ASN A 97 8.68 1.09 -4.86
N PRO A 98 9.69 1.64 -5.55
CA PRO A 98 9.79 3.05 -5.87
C PRO A 98 8.69 3.48 -6.84
N PHE A 99 8.56 4.78 -7.04
CA PHE A 99 7.49 5.35 -7.87
C PHE A 99 7.62 4.94 -9.34
N PHE A 100 8.82 5.02 -9.92
CA PHE A 100 9.13 4.64 -11.30
C PHE A 100 10.46 3.86 -11.38
N GLY A 101 10.87 3.47 -12.59
CA GLY A 101 12.07 2.72 -12.87
C GLY A 101 11.87 1.20 -12.87
N PRO A 102 12.95 0.40 -13.04
CA PRO A 102 12.85 -1.06 -13.25
C PRO A 102 12.11 -1.81 -12.16
N ASN A 103 12.14 -1.29 -10.92
CA ASN A 103 11.42 -1.83 -9.76
C ASN A 103 10.19 -0.98 -9.38
N GLY A 104 9.81 -0.02 -10.22
CA GLY A 104 8.73 0.92 -10.00
C GLY A 104 7.34 0.37 -10.31
N ALA A 105 6.33 1.23 -10.12
CA ALA A 105 4.92 0.86 -10.25
C ALA A 105 4.56 0.28 -11.62
N ALA A 106 5.06 0.88 -12.71
CA ALA A 106 4.73 0.46 -14.06
C ALA A 106 5.32 -0.92 -14.37
N HIS A 107 6.63 -1.10 -14.17
CA HIS A 107 7.32 -2.35 -14.49
C HIS A 107 6.85 -3.54 -13.66
N VAL A 108 6.61 -3.33 -12.37
CA VAL A 108 6.28 -4.44 -11.45
C VAL A 108 4.79 -4.78 -11.46
N PHE A 109 3.92 -3.77 -11.53
CA PHE A 109 2.49 -4.00 -11.28
C PHE A 109 1.59 -3.78 -12.50
N ALA A 110 2.00 -3.05 -13.55
CA ALA A 110 1.14 -2.79 -14.68
C ALA A 110 0.87 -4.04 -15.56
N PRO A 111 1.82 -4.99 -15.75
CA PRO A 111 1.55 -6.19 -16.55
C PRO A 111 0.37 -7.02 -16.03
N GLN A 112 0.28 -7.25 -14.71
CA GLN A 112 -0.86 -7.98 -14.11
C GLN A 112 -2.20 -7.23 -14.23
N LYS A 113 -2.16 -5.94 -14.57
CA LYS A 113 -3.34 -5.08 -14.82
C LYS A 113 -3.67 -4.99 -16.31
N GLY A 114 -3.00 -5.77 -17.16
CA GLY A 114 -3.24 -5.88 -18.60
C GLY A 114 -2.44 -4.91 -19.46
N ALA A 115 -1.37 -4.29 -18.94
CA ALA A 115 -0.46 -3.50 -19.75
C ALA A 115 0.50 -4.39 -20.54
N ASP A 116 0.66 -4.14 -21.83
CA ASP A 116 1.72 -4.70 -22.65
C ASP A 116 3.06 -4.00 -22.42
N ALA A 117 4.11 -4.49 -23.07
CA ALA A 117 5.48 -3.99 -22.87
C ALA A 117 5.65 -2.50 -23.27
N ASP A 118 4.94 -2.04 -24.27
CA ASP A 118 5.03 -0.65 -24.72
C ASP A 118 4.25 0.28 -23.79
N MET A 119 3.06 -0.13 -23.35
CA MET A 119 2.30 0.58 -22.30
C MET A 119 3.09 0.69 -20.99
N VAL A 120 3.85 -0.34 -20.59
CA VAL A 120 4.69 -0.29 -19.39
C VAL A 120 5.77 0.78 -19.53
N LYS A 121 6.44 0.86 -20.69
CA LYS A 121 7.45 1.90 -20.93
C LYS A 121 6.85 3.31 -20.93
N GLU A 122 5.71 3.49 -21.62
CA GLU A 122 5.01 4.77 -21.66
C GLU A 122 4.60 5.22 -20.25
N LEU A 123 4.03 4.32 -19.46
CA LEU A 123 3.66 4.59 -18.08
C LEU A 123 4.87 4.94 -17.21
N ASP A 124 5.99 4.23 -17.35
CA ASP A 124 7.18 4.50 -16.55
C ASP A 124 7.78 5.87 -16.85
N ILE A 125 7.87 6.23 -18.12
CA ILE A 125 8.31 7.56 -18.57
C ILE A 125 7.35 8.66 -18.05
N ALA A 126 6.04 8.43 -18.14
CA ALA A 126 5.05 9.37 -17.65
C ALA A 126 5.11 9.54 -16.12
N MET A 127 5.36 8.46 -15.38
CA MET A 127 5.55 8.51 -13.93
C MET A 127 6.85 9.21 -13.53
N GLN A 128 7.93 9.03 -14.29
CA GLN A 128 9.16 9.76 -14.07
C GLN A 128 8.93 11.27 -14.25
N HIS A 129 8.32 11.68 -15.36
CA HIS A 129 7.94 13.09 -15.59
C HIS A 129 7.04 13.63 -14.45
N LEU A 130 6.02 12.85 -14.07
CA LEU A 130 5.10 13.25 -13.00
C LEU A 130 5.82 13.41 -11.65
N SER A 131 6.86 12.62 -11.35
CA SER A 131 7.62 12.77 -10.11
C SER A 131 8.30 14.14 -10.02
N ASP A 132 8.79 14.68 -11.15
CA ASP A 132 9.36 16.01 -11.21
C ASP A 132 8.28 17.08 -10.98
N VAL A 133 7.11 16.93 -11.58
CA VAL A 133 5.96 17.82 -11.37
C VAL A 133 5.52 17.81 -9.89
N ILE A 134 5.44 16.63 -9.27
CA ILE A 134 5.13 16.48 -7.84
C ILE A 134 6.17 17.20 -6.98
N PHE A 135 7.45 16.99 -7.26
CA PHE A 135 8.54 17.64 -6.52
C PHE A 135 8.46 19.18 -6.63
N HIS A 136 8.25 19.71 -7.83
CA HIS A 136 8.10 21.17 -8.02
C HIS A 136 6.87 21.75 -7.31
N THR A 137 5.79 20.97 -7.20
CA THR A 137 4.54 21.42 -6.56
C THR A 137 4.59 21.32 -5.04
N THR A 138 5.17 20.25 -4.49
CA THR A 138 5.07 19.90 -3.06
C THR A 138 6.38 19.99 -2.30
N GLY A 139 7.52 20.02 -2.99
CA GLY A 139 8.87 19.88 -2.43
C GLY A 139 9.22 18.45 -1.99
N LYS A 140 8.34 17.46 -2.22
CA LYS A 140 8.56 16.07 -1.81
C LYS A 140 9.03 15.22 -2.97
N ASP A 141 10.14 14.53 -2.76
CA ASP A 141 10.67 13.54 -3.72
C ASP A 141 10.00 12.19 -3.49
N VAL A 142 9.17 11.76 -4.43
CA VAL A 142 8.50 10.45 -4.41
C VAL A 142 9.26 9.38 -5.21
N SER A 143 10.30 9.74 -5.96
CA SER A 143 10.99 8.88 -6.91
C SER A 143 11.46 7.56 -6.29
N LEU A 144 12.18 7.64 -5.17
CA LEU A 144 12.73 6.51 -4.44
C LEU A 144 12.04 6.26 -3.09
N HIS A 145 10.98 7.01 -2.76
CA HIS A 145 10.28 6.82 -1.49
C HIS A 145 9.72 5.39 -1.41
N PRO A 146 10.06 4.61 -0.37
CA PRO A 146 9.59 3.24 -0.21
C PRO A 146 8.06 3.15 -0.17
N GLY A 147 7.48 2.37 -1.08
CA GLY A 147 6.04 2.23 -1.22
C GLY A 147 5.35 3.27 -2.10
N ALA A 148 6.07 4.26 -2.63
CA ALA A 148 5.49 5.25 -3.55
C ALA A 148 4.90 4.61 -4.81
N GLY A 149 5.48 3.49 -5.29
CA GLY A 149 4.96 2.73 -6.43
C GLY A 149 3.75 1.86 -6.12
N ALA A 150 3.38 1.70 -4.85
CA ALA A 150 2.23 0.87 -4.46
C ALA A 150 0.94 1.36 -5.13
N ALA A 151 0.10 0.40 -5.50
CA ALA A 151 -1.19 0.64 -6.14
C ALA A 151 -1.10 1.56 -7.37
N GLY A 152 -0.08 1.33 -8.22
CA GLY A 152 0.11 2.09 -9.46
C GLY A 152 0.52 3.55 -9.23
N GLY A 153 1.32 3.80 -8.20
CA GLY A 153 1.82 5.12 -7.82
C GLY A 153 0.93 5.87 -6.83
N MET A 154 -0.21 5.29 -6.43
CA MET A 154 -1.10 5.94 -5.46
C MET A 154 -0.42 6.19 -4.11
N GLY A 155 0.52 5.32 -3.69
CA GLY A 155 1.35 5.54 -2.50
C GLY A 155 2.11 6.86 -2.56
N GLY A 156 2.70 7.19 -3.72
CA GLY A 156 3.38 8.47 -3.95
C GLY A 156 2.42 9.66 -3.91
N GLY A 157 1.25 9.56 -4.56
CA GLY A 157 0.23 10.60 -4.54
C GLY A 157 -0.29 10.89 -3.13
N LEU A 158 -0.64 9.85 -2.35
CA LEU A 158 -1.05 9.98 -0.95
C LEU A 158 0.04 10.62 -0.09
N HIS A 159 1.29 10.16 -0.24
CA HIS A 159 2.40 10.73 0.51
C HIS A 159 2.65 12.20 0.17
N ALA A 160 2.68 12.55 -1.14
CA ALA A 160 3.02 13.89 -1.59
C ALA A 160 1.96 14.93 -1.22
N PHE A 161 0.70 14.66 -1.47
CA PHE A 161 -0.38 15.65 -1.39
C PHE A 161 -1.22 15.57 -0.10
N LEU A 162 -1.28 14.42 0.54
CA LEU A 162 -2.08 14.21 1.75
C LEU A 162 -1.23 13.92 3.00
N ASP A 163 0.08 14.10 2.94
CA ASP A 163 1.02 13.80 4.03
C ASP A 163 0.87 12.38 4.61
N ALA A 164 0.39 11.44 3.80
CA ALA A 164 0.11 10.09 4.27
C ALA A 164 1.39 9.38 4.72
N GLN A 165 1.31 8.76 5.91
CA GLN A 165 2.35 7.88 6.42
C GLN A 165 2.16 6.48 5.81
N LEU A 166 3.15 6.01 5.05
CA LEU A 166 3.15 4.66 4.52
C LEU A 166 3.78 3.73 5.56
N LYS A 167 3.01 2.79 6.08
CA LYS A 167 3.44 1.81 7.09
C LYS A 167 3.11 0.39 6.63
N PRO A 168 3.93 -0.60 6.98
CA PRO A 168 3.54 -2.00 6.86
C PRO A 168 2.19 -2.26 7.55
N GLY A 169 1.33 -3.06 6.92
CA GLY A 169 -0.01 -3.35 7.45
C GLY A 169 0.04 -3.94 8.86
N ILE A 170 1.03 -4.79 9.13
CA ILE A 170 1.22 -5.36 10.46
C ILE A 170 1.58 -4.32 11.52
N GLU A 171 2.43 -3.34 11.22
CA GLU A 171 2.76 -2.28 12.17
C GLU A 171 1.53 -1.47 12.54
N LEU A 172 0.74 -1.08 11.52
CA LEU A 172 -0.51 -0.36 11.74
C LEU A 172 -1.51 -1.17 12.57
N LEU A 173 -1.61 -2.48 12.34
CA LEU A 173 -2.48 -3.37 13.10
C LEU A 173 -2.03 -3.44 14.56
N LEU A 174 -0.74 -3.64 14.82
CA LEU A 174 -0.20 -3.73 16.17
C LEU A 174 -0.37 -2.42 16.95
N GLU A 175 -0.15 -1.27 16.30
CA GLU A 175 -0.42 0.06 16.87
C GLU A 175 -1.91 0.24 17.20
N THR A 176 -2.80 -0.10 16.27
CA THR A 176 -4.25 0.06 16.47
C THR A 176 -4.81 -0.80 17.60
N LEU A 177 -4.18 -1.95 17.83
CA LEU A 177 -4.56 -2.88 18.89
C LEU A 177 -3.91 -2.58 20.24
N ASP A 178 -3.06 -1.56 20.35
CA ASP A 178 -2.19 -1.33 21.51
C ASP A 178 -1.45 -2.62 21.92
N PHE A 179 -0.92 -3.32 20.91
CA PHE A 179 -0.37 -4.66 21.10
C PHE A 179 0.79 -4.68 22.10
N ALA A 180 1.63 -3.65 22.06
CA ALA A 180 2.76 -3.51 23.01
C ALA A 180 2.29 -3.55 24.48
N GLU A 181 1.22 -2.84 24.80
CA GLU A 181 0.66 -2.81 26.16
C GLU A 181 0.01 -4.15 26.54
N LYS A 182 -0.62 -4.81 25.57
CA LYS A 182 -1.28 -6.12 25.80
C LYS A 182 -0.30 -7.25 26.10
N ILE A 183 0.94 -7.16 25.61
CA ILE A 183 1.92 -8.24 25.77
C ILE A 183 2.92 -8.00 26.92
N LYS A 184 2.92 -6.82 27.56
CA LYS A 184 3.98 -6.41 28.50
C LYS A 184 4.21 -7.39 29.67
N ASP A 185 3.18 -8.12 30.08
CA ASP A 185 3.24 -9.08 31.17
C ASP A 185 3.24 -10.55 30.67
N ALA A 186 3.48 -10.75 29.38
CA ALA A 186 3.50 -12.09 28.79
C ALA A 186 4.87 -12.76 28.98
N ASP A 187 4.86 -14.01 29.44
CA ASP A 187 6.07 -14.84 29.55
C ASP A 187 6.50 -15.43 28.20
N LEU A 188 5.54 -15.59 27.27
CA LEU A 188 5.73 -16.24 25.98
C LEU A 188 4.67 -15.76 24.99
N LEU A 189 5.09 -15.50 23.78
CA LEU A 189 4.19 -15.28 22.65
C LEU A 189 4.21 -16.45 21.69
N ILE A 190 3.03 -16.83 21.22
CA ILE A 190 2.85 -17.84 20.17
C ILE A 190 2.20 -17.15 18.98
N THR A 191 2.87 -17.23 17.85
CA THR A 191 2.35 -16.71 16.57
C THR A 191 2.32 -17.81 15.52
N GLY A 192 1.58 -17.60 14.44
CA GLY A 192 1.51 -18.62 13.40
C GLY A 192 1.06 -18.09 12.06
N GLU A 193 1.28 -18.92 11.04
CA GLU A 193 0.81 -18.70 9.68
C GLU A 193 0.68 -20.04 8.95
N GLY A 194 0.08 -20.05 7.75
CA GLY A 194 -0.11 -21.27 6.97
C GLY A 194 1.20 -21.91 6.52
N LYS A 195 2.14 -21.11 5.99
CA LYS A 195 3.47 -21.53 5.55
C LYS A 195 4.50 -20.47 5.96
N SER A 196 5.54 -20.92 6.63
CA SER A 196 6.66 -20.07 7.06
C SER A 196 7.91 -20.33 6.24
N ASP A 197 8.48 -19.28 5.68
CA ASP A 197 9.68 -19.27 4.86
C ASP A 197 10.45 -17.94 5.03
N ARG A 198 11.40 -17.62 4.15
CA ARG A 198 12.13 -16.33 4.16
C ARG A 198 11.20 -15.12 4.05
N GLN A 199 10.07 -15.26 3.35
CA GLN A 199 9.12 -14.15 3.21
C GLN A 199 8.40 -13.82 4.52
N THR A 200 8.33 -14.75 5.47
CA THR A 200 7.84 -14.51 6.83
C THR A 200 8.55 -13.32 7.48
N LEU A 201 9.86 -13.15 7.20
CA LEU A 201 10.69 -12.07 7.74
C LEU A 201 10.54 -10.74 6.98
N MET A 202 9.78 -10.71 5.89
CA MET A 202 9.60 -9.54 5.02
C MET A 202 8.35 -8.72 5.38
N GLY A 203 8.04 -8.54 6.67
CA GLY A 203 6.94 -7.70 7.14
C GLY A 203 5.58 -8.41 7.28
N LYS A 204 5.56 -9.75 7.29
CA LYS A 204 4.33 -10.51 7.62
C LYS A 204 4.06 -10.49 9.13
N VAL A 205 2.85 -10.94 9.52
CA VAL A 205 2.38 -10.94 10.91
C VAL A 205 3.40 -11.53 11.90
N PRO A 206 4.01 -12.71 11.67
CA PRO A 206 4.95 -13.27 12.63
C PRO A 206 6.19 -12.40 12.83
N SER A 207 6.69 -11.73 11.78
CA SER A 207 7.86 -10.85 11.92
C SER A 207 7.55 -9.57 12.69
N GLY A 208 6.36 -9.00 12.51
CA GLY A 208 5.92 -7.83 13.26
C GLY A 208 5.78 -8.16 14.75
N ILE A 209 5.14 -9.28 15.08
CA ILE A 209 5.03 -9.79 16.46
C ILE A 209 6.41 -10.03 17.06
N LEU A 210 7.32 -10.67 16.31
CA LEU A 210 8.69 -10.91 16.78
C LEU A 210 9.44 -9.61 17.09
N GLN A 211 9.31 -8.58 16.26
CA GLN A 211 9.94 -7.27 16.47
C GLN A 211 9.42 -6.60 17.75
N GLU A 212 8.09 -6.61 17.95
CA GLU A 212 7.50 -6.01 19.14
C GLU A 212 7.85 -6.76 20.42
N ALA A 213 7.80 -8.10 20.38
CA ALA A 213 8.19 -8.96 21.49
C ALA A 213 9.66 -8.76 21.91
N ARG A 214 10.55 -8.55 20.93
CA ARG A 214 11.98 -8.27 21.19
C ARG A 214 12.21 -6.98 21.97
N ARG A 215 11.42 -5.94 21.72
CA ARG A 215 11.51 -4.67 22.45
C ARG A 215 11.24 -4.88 23.94
N GLN A 216 10.45 -5.90 24.27
CA GLN A 216 10.05 -6.24 25.63
C GLN A 216 10.75 -7.51 26.18
N HIS A 217 11.72 -8.06 25.44
CA HIS A 217 12.45 -9.28 25.79
C HIS A 217 11.58 -10.53 25.98
N ILE A 218 10.42 -10.59 25.32
CA ILE A 218 9.50 -11.71 25.38
C ILE A 218 9.87 -12.74 24.32
N PRO A 219 10.06 -14.04 24.70
CA PRO A 219 10.32 -15.10 23.73
C PRO A 219 9.11 -15.36 22.81
N VAL A 220 9.37 -15.69 21.54
CA VAL A 220 8.34 -15.97 20.55
C VAL A 220 8.51 -17.35 19.95
N ILE A 221 7.45 -18.13 19.92
CA ILE A 221 7.34 -19.41 19.20
C ILE A 221 6.51 -19.18 17.94
N LEU A 222 6.99 -19.78 16.84
CA LEU A 222 6.30 -19.77 15.55
C LEU A 222 5.72 -21.17 15.25
N LEU A 223 4.42 -21.23 15.03
CA LEU A 223 3.71 -22.43 14.59
C LEU A 223 3.25 -22.23 13.13
N ALA A 224 3.49 -23.22 12.27
CA ALA A 224 3.05 -23.14 10.88
C ALA A 224 2.58 -24.49 10.35
N GLY A 225 1.71 -24.47 9.35
CA GLY A 225 1.29 -25.68 8.65
C GLY A 225 2.45 -26.32 7.88
N ALA A 226 3.31 -25.51 7.27
CA ALA A 226 4.56 -25.94 6.63
C ALA A 226 5.69 -24.98 6.98
N ILE A 227 6.90 -25.50 7.08
CA ILE A 227 8.10 -24.70 7.38
C ILE A 227 9.16 -25.02 6.33
N GLU A 228 9.65 -23.94 5.70
CA GLU A 228 10.88 -23.96 4.92
C GLU A 228 11.92 -23.07 5.62
N ASP A 229 13.18 -23.50 5.63
CA ASP A 229 14.28 -22.73 6.23
C ASP A 229 14.13 -22.41 7.73
N ALA A 230 13.75 -23.39 8.56
CA ALA A 230 13.63 -23.22 10.02
C ALA A 230 14.88 -22.57 10.66
N GLY A 231 16.08 -22.85 10.12
CA GLY A 231 17.35 -22.26 10.60
C GLY A 231 17.37 -20.73 10.47
N ILE A 232 16.88 -20.19 9.37
CA ILE A 232 16.82 -18.72 9.14
C ILE A 232 15.81 -18.09 10.10
N LEU A 233 14.67 -18.72 10.33
CA LEU A 233 13.64 -18.24 11.25
C LEU A 233 14.15 -18.23 12.70
N ASN A 234 14.85 -19.28 13.14
CA ASN A 234 15.49 -19.31 14.44
C ASN A 234 16.59 -18.24 14.56
N ALA A 235 17.45 -18.09 13.54
CA ALA A 235 18.47 -17.05 13.49
C ALA A 235 17.86 -15.64 13.50
N ALA A 236 16.68 -15.48 12.92
CA ALA A 236 15.90 -14.25 13.02
C ALA A 236 15.35 -14.00 14.43
N GLY A 237 15.37 -14.95 15.35
CA GLY A 237 15.12 -14.80 16.79
C GLY A 237 13.85 -15.43 17.31
N PHE A 238 13.15 -16.23 16.53
CA PHE A 238 12.15 -17.12 17.09
C PHE A 238 12.82 -18.13 18.05
N ARG A 239 12.27 -18.28 19.24
CA ARG A 239 12.77 -19.21 20.25
C ARG A 239 12.55 -20.68 19.86
N GLY A 240 11.53 -20.92 19.06
CA GLY A 240 11.21 -22.21 18.46
C GLY A 240 10.33 -22.04 17.25
N VAL A 241 10.52 -22.92 16.28
CA VAL A 241 9.75 -22.92 15.01
C VAL A 241 9.26 -24.36 14.78
N PHE A 242 7.95 -24.57 14.79
CA PHE A 242 7.35 -25.88 14.78
C PHE A 242 6.29 -26.03 13.67
N SER A 243 6.39 -27.11 12.90
CA SER A 243 5.30 -27.51 12.00
C SER A 243 4.20 -28.22 12.81
N ILE A 244 2.95 -27.79 12.60
CA ILE A 244 1.77 -28.44 13.22
C ILE A 244 1.28 -29.63 12.42
N THR A 245 1.82 -29.85 11.21
CA THR A 245 1.50 -31.00 10.37
C THR A 245 2.73 -31.90 10.21
N PRO A 246 2.61 -33.24 10.36
CA PRO A 246 3.73 -34.16 10.20
C PRO A 246 4.20 -34.30 8.74
N SER A 247 3.38 -33.88 7.78
CA SER A 247 3.67 -33.88 6.34
C SER A 247 2.89 -32.75 5.67
N PRO A 248 3.27 -32.32 4.45
CA PRO A 248 2.48 -31.35 3.71
C PRO A 248 1.05 -31.83 3.57
N CYS A 249 0.14 -31.22 4.31
CA CYS A 249 -1.27 -31.52 4.21
C CYS A 249 -1.77 -30.92 2.89
N LEU A 250 -2.22 -31.79 1.98
CA LEU A 250 -2.95 -31.32 0.82
C LEU A 250 -4.24 -30.66 1.30
N LEU A 251 -4.65 -29.57 0.68
CA LEU A 251 -5.83 -28.76 1.02
C LEU A 251 -7.12 -29.57 1.22
N TYR A 252 -7.17 -30.77 0.64
CA TYR A 252 -8.31 -31.69 0.69
C TYR A 252 -8.41 -32.55 1.97
N THR A 253 -7.42 -32.53 2.85
CA THR A 253 -7.39 -33.37 4.06
C THR A 253 -7.69 -32.61 5.34
N SER A 254 -7.78 -31.29 5.28
CA SER A 254 -8.16 -30.44 6.40
C SER A 254 -9.19 -29.40 5.91
N PRO A 255 -10.49 -29.73 5.97
CA PRO A 255 -11.53 -28.82 5.56
C PRO A 255 -11.46 -27.52 6.40
N SER A 256 -11.37 -26.40 5.73
CA SER A 256 -11.44 -25.08 6.35
C SER A 256 -12.86 -24.83 6.87
N PRO A 257 -13.04 -24.08 7.95
CA PRO A 257 -14.38 -23.61 8.35
C PRO A 257 -15.17 -22.90 7.24
N ARG A 258 -14.49 -22.40 6.20
CA ARG A 258 -15.14 -21.83 5.01
C ARG A 258 -15.81 -22.89 4.13
N ASP A 259 -15.35 -24.13 4.18
CA ASP A 259 -15.89 -25.21 3.35
C ASP A 259 -17.25 -25.71 3.89
N TYR A 260 -17.55 -25.42 5.16
CA TYR A 260 -18.85 -25.72 5.79
C TYR A 260 -19.90 -24.61 5.63
N ALA A 261 -19.50 -23.41 5.18
CA ALA A 261 -20.41 -22.28 4.98
C ALA A 261 -21.05 -22.25 3.58
N ALA A 262 -20.67 -23.17 2.69
CA ALA A 262 -21.14 -23.24 1.29
C ALA A 262 -22.02 -24.47 1.00
N SER A 263 -22.47 -25.22 2.01
CA SER A 263 -23.38 -26.37 1.88
C SER A 263 -24.79 -26.06 2.43
#